data_bd61d540a72c2cad81662387944be68c
#
_entry.id   bd61d540a72c2cad81662387944be68c
#
_cell.length_a   1.000
_cell.length_b   1.000
_cell.length_c   1.000
_cell.angle_alpha   90.00
_cell.angle_beta   90.00
_cell.angle_gamma   90.00
#
_symmetry.space_group_name_H-M   'P 1'
#
loop_
_entity.id
_entity.type
_entity.pdbx_description
1 polymer ?
#
loop_
_entity_poly.entity_id
_entity_poly.type
_entity_poly.pdbx_seq_one_letter_code
_entity_poly.pdbx_strand_id
1 'polypeptide(L)'
;IGSGQRKDVLEMEEAFGLKRSQQLWDCAEMAKDEIRHRVAKHNIPCDLQDGQLVGVHKKSYVGWAEELSDALAERYNYPHCASLDAQQVEEKVATHDYFEGLYDSHALTLHPLNFALGLAAAAEEAGARLFERSRVTHYTRRDPALVETKQGSVSASFVVLACNGYLEHLEPRVARKIMPINNFMLATQPLGEARAEALIDGRYGIHDTRFVVNYYRLSADHCLLFGGGENYRYHYPRDILNFVRKYMLRVFPQLDDVEIDYAWGGTLSVTVNRLPYVGRLKPNVFTAAGFSGHGISTATYAGKVIAEAVTGTADRFDVMA
;
A
#
# COMPACT_ATOMS: atom_id res chain seq x y z
N ILE A 1 0.28 6.22 -0.53
CA ILE A 1 0.36 5.61 -1.88
C ILE A 1 1.48 6.32 -2.61
N GLY A 2 2.70 5.81 -2.46
CA GLY A 2 3.89 6.37 -3.11
C GLY A 2 3.88 6.16 -4.62
N SER A 3 4.66 6.99 -5.32
CA SER A 3 4.95 6.83 -6.73
C SER A 3 5.94 5.68 -6.96
N GLY A 4 5.88 5.07 -8.14
CA GLY A 4 6.72 3.92 -8.46
C GLY A 4 6.37 2.62 -7.74
N GLN A 5 7.34 1.72 -7.66
CA GLN A 5 7.22 0.42 -7.00
C GLN A 5 7.64 0.51 -5.52
N ARG A 6 7.58 -0.61 -4.78
CA ARG A 6 8.06 -0.68 -3.38
C ARG A 6 9.57 -0.42 -3.25
N LYS A 7 10.35 -0.80 -4.24
CA LYS A 7 11.75 -0.41 -4.41
C LYS A 7 11.83 0.89 -5.19
N ASP A 8 12.78 1.75 -4.85
CA ASP A 8 13.01 2.96 -5.61
C ASP A 8 13.61 2.66 -7.01
N VAL A 9 13.63 3.67 -7.87
CA VAL A 9 14.07 3.48 -9.25
C VAL A 9 15.55 3.16 -9.36
N LEU A 10 16.39 3.61 -8.41
CA LEU A 10 17.82 3.33 -8.40
C LEU A 10 18.07 1.84 -8.13
N GLU A 11 17.42 1.27 -7.13
CA GLU A 11 17.44 -0.17 -6.85
C GLU A 11 16.87 -1.00 -8.01
N MET A 12 15.83 -0.47 -8.69
CA MET A 12 15.18 -1.14 -9.81
C MET A 12 16.09 -1.14 -11.05
N GLU A 13 16.77 -0.04 -11.33
CA GLU A 13 17.74 0.05 -12.45
C GLU A 13 18.93 -0.89 -12.25
N GLU A 14 19.45 -0.98 -11.04
CA GLU A 14 20.51 -1.93 -10.72
C GLU A 14 20.07 -3.38 -10.94
N ALA A 15 18.84 -3.72 -10.56
CA ALA A 15 18.32 -5.08 -10.64
C ALA A 15 17.87 -5.49 -12.05
N PHE A 16 17.28 -4.59 -12.84
CA PHE A 16 16.56 -4.92 -14.08
C PHE A 16 16.98 -4.08 -15.29
N GLY A 17 17.84 -3.08 -15.12
CA GLY A 17 18.20 -2.09 -16.11
C GLY A 17 17.12 -1.03 -16.35
N LEU A 18 17.53 0.12 -16.91
CA LEU A 18 16.71 1.33 -17.07
C LEU A 18 15.38 1.06 -17.80
N LYS A 19 15.42 0.38 -18.94
CA LYS A 19 14.23 0.15 -19.78
C LYS A 19 13.13 -0.63 -19.01
N ARG A 20 13.51 -1.69 -18.29
CA ARG A 20 12.53 -2.47 -17.51
C ARG A 20 12.04 -1.69 -16.31
N SER A 21 12.90 -0.92 -15.67
CA SER A 21 12.53 -0.06 -14.54
C SER A 21 11.53 1.01 -14.97
N GLN A 22 11.71 1.63 -16.13
CA GLN A 22 10.75 2.58 -16.71
C GLN A 22 9.39 1.93 -16.98
N GLN A 23 9.33 0.72 -17.54
CA GLN A 23 8.07 0.01 -17.75
C GLN A 23 7.32 -0.27 -16.43
N LEU A 24 8.05 -0.66 -15.38
CA LEU A 24 7.46 -0.92 -14.06
C LEU A 24 7.06 0.37 -13.34
N TRP A 25 7.80 1.46 -13.57
CA TRP A 25 7.42 2.81 -13.13
C TRP A 25 6.11 3.24 -13.78
N ASP A 26 5.99 3.15 -15.10
CA ASP A 26 4.78 3.51 -15.85
C ASP A 26 3.56 2.73 -15.34
N CYS A 27 3.73 1.43 -15.04
CA CYS A 27 2.65 0.64 -14.43
C CYS A 27 2.21 1.17 -13.06
N ALA A 28 3.15 1.66 -12.25
CA ALA A 28 2.83 2.20 -10.94
C ALA A 28 2.15 3.57 -11.03
N GLU A 29 2.57 4.41 -11.98
CA GLU A 29 1.90 5.69 -12.25
C GLU A 29 0.48 5.48 -12.80
N MET A 30 0.31 4.58 -13.77
CA MET A 30 -1.04 4.16 -14.23
C MET A 30 -1.90 3.61 -13.08
N ALA A 31 -1.31 2.99 -12.06
CA ALA A 31 -2.03 2.51 -10.89
C ALA A 31 -2.55 3.65 -10.00
N LYS A 32 -1.80 4.75 -9.86
CA LYS A 32 -2.28 5.97 -9.18
C LYS A 32 -3.43 6.64 -9.96
N ASP A 33 -3.26 6.74 -11.28
CA ASP A 33 -4.31 7.30 -12.16
C ASP A 33 -5.59 6.49 -12.10
N GLU A 34 -5.49 5.16 -12.02
CA GLU A 34 -6.66 4.29 -11.86
C GLU A 34 -7.39 4.54 -10.54
N ILE A 35 -6.67 4.82 -9.43
CA ILE A 35 -7.30 5.22 -8.16
C ILE A 35 -8.07 6.53 -8.34
N ARG A 36 -7.43 7.58 -8.88
CA ARG A 36 -8.09 8.88 -9.13
C ARG A 36 -9.34 8.70 -10.00
N HIS A 37 -9.20 7.92 -11.08
CA HIS A 37 -10.31 7.61 -11.98
C HIS A 37 -11.47 6.92 -11.25
N ARG A 38 -11.19 5.87 -10.44
CA ARG A 38 -12.23 5.14 -9.70
C ARG A 38 -12.91 6.02 -8.66
N VAL A 39 -12.14 6.80 -7.91
CA VAL A 39 -12.68 7.72 -6.91
C VAL A 39 -13.60 8.73 -7.56
N ALA A 40 -13.19 9.36 -8.66
CA ALA A 40 -14.01 10.35 -9.39
C ALA A 40 -15.24 9.71 -10.05
N LYS A 41 -15.06 8.56 -10.74
CA LYS A 41 -16.13 7.88 -11.48
C LYS A 41 -17.27 7.41 -10.58
N HIS A 42 -16.94 6.89 -9.40
CA HIS A 42 -17.91 6.31 -8.47
C HIS A 42 -18.20 7.21 -7.26
N ASN A 43 -17.70 8.46 -7.26
CA ASN A 43 -17.88 9.42 -6.16
C ASN A 43 -17.53 8.82 -4.78
N ILE A 44 -16.40 8.12 -4.67
CA ILE A 44 -16.00 7.40 -3.45
C ILE A 44 -15.54 8.41 -2.39
N PRO A 45 -16.20 8.53 -1.23
CA PRO A 45 -15.86 9.51 -0.19
C PRO A 45 -14.67 9.01 0.66
N CYS A 46 -13.50 8.85 0.05
CA CYS A 46 -12.32 8.26 0.69
C CYS A 46 -11.25 9.25 1.11
N ASP A 47 -11.59 10.55 1.19
CA ASP A 47 -10.65 11.58 1.63
C ASP A 47 -9.31 11.51 0.87
N LEU A 48 -9.39 11.49 -0.45
CA LEU A 48 -8.22 11.46 -1.33
C LEU A 48 -7.47 12.79 -1.26
N GLN A 49 -6.18 12.73 -0.91
CA GLN A 49 -5.29 13.88 -0.82
C GLN A 49 -4.01 13.60 -1.61
N ASP A 50 -3.39 14.65 -2.12
CA ASP A 50 -2.08 14.58 -2.76
C ASP A 50 -0.95 14.74 -1.75
N GLY A 51 0.23 14.22 -2.11
CA GLY A 51 1.47 14.38 -1.38
C GLY A 51 1.87 13.20 -0.51
N GLN A 52 3.20 13.02 -0.45
CA GLN A 52 3.86 12.10 0.46
C GLN A 52 5.24 12.65 0.83
N LEU A 53 5.64 12.46 2.09
CA LEU A 53 6.99 12.73 2.57
C LEU A 53 7.66 11.42 3.00
N VAL A 54 8.88 11.18 2.51
CA VAL A 54 9.74 10.10 2.96
C VAL A 54 10.84 10.67 3.85
N GLY A 55 10.80 10.39 5.15
CA GLY A 55 11.80 10.88 6.11
C GLY A 55 13.03 9.99 6.15
N VAL A 56 14.21 10.55 5.97
CA VAL A 56 15.51 9.85 6.04
C VAL A 56 15.96 9.78 7.49
N HIS A 57 15.82 8.62 8.11
CA HIS A 57 16.06 8.41 9.55
C HIS A 57 17.52 8.24 9.95
N LYS A 58 18.44 8.15 9.00
CA LYS A 58 19.84 7.82 9.27
C LYS A 58 20.77 8.74 8.51
N LYS A 59 21.71 9.37 9.23
CA LYS A 59 22.65 10.34 8.67
C LYS A 59 23.49 9.79 7.50
N SER A 60 23.78 8.49 7.50
CA SER A 60 24.53 7.86 6.39
C SER A 60 23.70 7.68 5.10
N TYR A 61 22.44 8.04 5.11
CA TYR A 61 21.55 7.99 3.93
C TYR A 61 21.28 9.39 3.37
N VAL A 62 21.85 10.44 3.97
CA VAL A 62 21.76 11.82 3.45
C VAL A 62 22.39 11.89 2.06
N GLY A 63 21.72 12.57 1.14
CA GLY A 63 22.02 12.62 -0.29
C GLY A 63 21.17 11.67 -1.15
N TRP A 64 20.50 10.68 -0.53
CA TRP A 64 19.61 9.76 -1.26
C TRP A 64 18.38 10.47 -1.86
N ALA A 65 17.81 11.45 -1.14
CA ALA A 65 16.61 12.14 -1.62
C ALA A 65 16.93 13.03 -2.83
N GLU A 66 18.08 13.69 -2.84
CA GLU A 66 18.54 14.48 -3.99
C GLU A 66 18.82 13.58 -5.19
N GLU A 67 19.61 12.50 -5.02
CA GLU A 67 19.93 11.55 -6.08
C GLU A 67 18.67 10.93 -6.69
N LEU A 68 17.70 10.55 -5.85
CA LEU A 68 16.44 9.97 -6.32
C LEU A 68 15.56 11.01 -7.03
N SER A 69 15.45 12.22 -6.52
CA SER A 69 14.71 13.32 -7.15
C SER A 69 15.23 13.64 -8.55
N ASP A 70 16.57 13.76 -8.70
CA ASP A 70 17.23 14.02 -9.96
C ASP A 70 17.01 12.87 -10.95
N ALA A 71 17.19 11.63 -10.49
CA ALA A 71 16.94 10.46 -11.31
C ALA A 71 15.50 10.40 -11.83
N LEU A 72 14.53 10.69 -11.00
CA LEU A 72 13.12 10.72 -11.37
C LEU A 72 12.83 11.81 -12.40
N ALA A 73 13.36 13.01 -12.22
CA ALA A 73 13.19 14.11 -13.18
C ALA A 73 13.85 13.81 -14.54
N GLU A 74 15.10 13.36 -14.54
CA GLU A 74 15.89 13.20 -15.75
C GLU A 74 15.54 11.93 -16.55
N ARG A 75 15.31 10.80 -15.86
CA ARG A 75 15.19 9.48 -16.49
C ARG A 75 13.76 8.97 -16.61
N TYR A 76 12.84 9.50 -15.77
CA TYR A 76 11.43 9.06 -15.71
C TYR A 76 10.43 10.17 -16.08
N ASN A 77 10.93 11.35 -16.45
CA ASN A 77 10.09 12.53 -16.74
C ASN A 77 9.10 12.83 -15.61
N TYR A 78 9.58 12.72 -14.35
CA TYR A 78 8.78 12.90 -13.16
C TYR A 78 9.34 14.00 -12.25
N PRO A 79 9.04 15.29 -12.54
CA PRO A 79 9.59 16.45 -11.83
C PRO A 79 8.79 16.83 -10.57
N HIS A 80 8.14 15.87 -9.90
CA HIS A 80 7.22 16.13 -8.81
C HIS A 80 7.83 15.85 -7.43
N CYS A 81 9.07 15.41 -7.39
CA CYS A 81 9.83 15.17 -6.18
C CYS A 81 10.75 16.34 -5.85
N ALA A 82 10.89 16.65 -4.57
CA ALA A 82 11.84 17.63 -4.06
C ALA A 82 12.59 17.04 -2.86
N SER A 83 13.92 17.17 -2.87
CA SER A 83 14.76 16.90 -1.69
C SER A 83 14.58 18.04 -0.67
N LEU A 84 14.45 17.69 0.60
CA LEU A 84 14.29 18.60 1.73
C LEU A 84 15.42 18.34 2.73
N ASP A 85 16.06 19.39 3.21
CA ASP A 85 17.00 19.29 4.31
C ASP A 85 16.28 19.03 5.66
N ALA A 86 17.06 18.80 6.71
CA ALA A 86 16.51 18.48 8.04
C ALA A 86 15.60 19.58 8.58
N GLN A 87 15.93 20.86 8.35
CA GLN A 87 15.11 21.99 8.80
C GLN A 87 13.79 22.05 8.04
N GLN A 88 13.83 21.89 6.73
CA GLN A 88 12.64 21.87 5.89
C GLN A 88 11.70 20.68 6.22
N VAL A 89 12.30 19.53 6.60
CA VAL A 89 11.50 18.40 7.10
C VAL A 89 10.86 18.72 8.43
N GLU A 90 11.59 19.37 9.36
CA GLU A 90 11.06 19.75 10.67
C GLU A 90 9.94 20.80 10.56
N GLU A 91 10.04 21.73 9.61
CA GLU A 91 8.95 22.69 9.30
C GLU A 91 7.67 22.00 8.81
N LYS A 92 7.80 20.87 8.13
CA LYS A 92 6.66 20.06 7.65
C LYS A 92 6.12 19.06 8.65
N VAL A 93 6.99 18.53 9.50
CA VAL A 93 6.66 17.51 10.50
C VAL A 93 7.44 17.81 11.75
N ALA A 94 6.77 18.16 12.82
CA ALA A 94 7.39 18.60 14.09
C ALA A 94 8.13 17.45 14.79
N THR A 95 9.23 16.98 14.19
CA THR A 95 10.08 15.91 14.70
C THR A 95 11.55 16.14 14.33
N HIS A 96 12.46 15.76 15.22
CA HIS A 96 13.91 15.74 14.96
C HIS A 96 14.44 14.35 14.54
N ASP A 97 13.54 13.41 14.18
CA ASP A 97 13.91 12.01 13.91
C ASP A 97 14.45 11.80 12.48
N TYR A 98 14.49 12.86 11.65
CA TYR A 98 14.92 12.81 10.26
C TYR A 98 16.04 13.80 9.92
N PHE A 99 16.96 13.38 9.06
CA PHE A 99 18.13 14.15 8.62
C PHE A 99 17.95 14.77 7.23
N GLU A 100 16.99 14.29 6.46
CA GLU A 100 16.65 14.68 5.10
C GLU A 100 15.25 14.15 4.79
N GLY A 101 14.61 14.63 3.74
CA GLY A 101 13.33 14.10 3.26
C GLY A 101 13.19 14.20 1.75
N LEU A 102 12.35 13.32 1.19
CA LEU A 102 11.88 13.40 -0.18
C LEU A 102 10.38 13.72 -0.14
N TYR A 103 9.99 14.86 -0.66
CA TYR A 103 8.58 15.22 -0.81
C TYR A 103 8.13 14.97 -2.25
N ASP A 104 7.12 14.14 -2.41
CA ASP A 104 6.47 13.85 -3.70
C ASP A 104 5.07 14.46 -3.72
N SER A 105 4.89 15.51 -4.50
CA SER A 105 3.62 16.25 -4.61
C SER A 105 2.53 15.48 -5.36
N HIS A 106 2.87 14.45 -6.14
CA HIS A 106 1.95 13.63 -6.94
C HIS A 106 1.63 12.25 -6.34
N ALA A 107 2.28 11.89 -5.22
CA ALA A 107 1.87 10.75 -4.43
C ALA A 107 0.47 10.98 -3.84
N LEU A 108 -0.15 9.93 -3.32
CA LEU A 108 -1.53 9.97 -2.82
C LEU A 108 -1.63 9.47 -1.39
N THR A 109 -2.62 9.95 -0.68
CA THR A 109 -3.15 9.31 0.53
C THR A 109 -4.68 9.31 0.51
N LEU A 110 -5.29 8.34 1.18
CA LEU A 110 -6.75 8.21 1.24
C LEU A 110 -7.18 7.42 2.48
N HIS A 111 -8.48 7.38 2.74
CA HIS A 111 -9.06 6.50 3.75
C HIS A 111 -9.27 5.09 3.17
N PRO A 112 -8.44 4.08 3.51
CA PRO A 112 -8.42 2.79 2.81
C PRO A 112 -9.73 2.02 2.90
N LEU A 113 -10.39 2.04 4.07
CA LEU A 113 -11.66 1.35 4.26
C LEU A 113 -12.78 1.98 3.42
N ASN A 114 -12.89 3.31 3.41
CA ASN A 114 -13.88 4.00 2.60
C ASN A 114 -13.65 3.74 1.10
N PHE A 115 -12.39 3.70 0.65
CA PHE A 115 -12.05 3.33 -0.72
C PHE A 115 -12.49 1.89 -1.05
N ALA A 116 -12.20 0.94 -0.17
CA ALA A 116 -12.59 -0.46 -0.35
C ALA A 116 -14.13 -0.64 -0.38
N LEU A 117 -14.85 0.02 0.52
CA LEU A 117 -16.33 0.00 0.57
C LEU A 117 -16.93 0.65 -0.66
N GLY A 118 -16.35 1.77 -1.13
CA GLY A 118 -16.80 2.42 -2.37
C GLY A 118 -16.58 1.54 -3.61
N LEU A 119 -15.46 0.84 -3.70
CA LEU A 119 -15.22 -0.14 -4.76
C LEU A 119 -16.17 -1.33 -4.68
N ALA A 120 -16.50 -1.80 -3.48
CA ALA A 120 -17.47 -2.87 -3.28
C ALA A 120 -18.86 -2.45 -3.76
N ALA A 121 -19.33 -1.27 -3.36
CA ALA A 121 -20.60 -0.71 -3.82
C ALA A 121 -20.64 -0.58 -5.36
N ALA A 122 -19.59 -0.03 -5.96
CA ALA A 122 -19.48 0.09 -7.41
C ALA A 122 -19.50 -1.27 -8.13
N ALA A 123 -18.91 -2.31 -7.53
CA ALA A 123 -18.93 -3.65 -8.07
C ALA A 123 -20.35 -4.26 -8.02
N GLU A 124 -21.09 -4.07 -6.92
CA GLU A 124 -22.49 -4.51 -6.78
C GLU A 124 -23.41 -3.79 -7.77
N GLU A 125 -23.25 -2.46 -7.94
CA GLU A 125 -23.97 -1.69 -8.97
C GLU A 125 -23.71 -2.22 -10.39
N ALA A 126 -22.48 -2.71 -10.65
CA ALA A 126 -22.11 -3.34 -11.91
C ALA A 126 -22.60 -4.82 -12.02
N GLY A 127 -23.34 -5.33 -11.04
CA GLY A 127 -23.93 -6.68 -11.03
C GLY A 127 -23.08 -7.77 -10.38
N ALA A 128 -21.96 -7.44 -9.75
CA ALA A 128 -21.21 -8.41 -8.98
C ALA A 128 -21.97 -8.79 -7.70
N ARG A 129 -21.81 -10.06 -7.28
CA ARG A 129 -22.38 -10.55 -6.02
C ARG A 129 -21.28 -10.74 -5.00
N LEU A 130 -21.36 -10.05 -3.86
CA LEU A 130 -20.43 -10.16 -2.76
C LEU A 130 -20.98 -11.11 -1.70
N PHE A 131 -20.16 -12.05 -1.24
CA PHE A 131 -20.52 -13.03 -0.23
C PHE A 131 -19.58 -12.93 0.96
N GLU A 132 -19.98 -12.17 1.96
CA GLU A 132 -19.26 -12.08 3.23
C GLU A 132 -19.36 -13.41 4.01
N ARG A 133 -18.41 -13.60 4.96
CA ARG A 133 -18.34 -14.79 5.83
C ARG A 133 -18.34 -16.12 5.08
N SER A 134 -17.95 -16.08 3.81
CA SER A 134 -17.95 -17.20 2.87
C SER A 134 -16.53 -17.63 2.51
N ARG A 135 -15.76 -18.05 3.54
CA ARG A 135 -14.38 -18.48 3.37
C ARG A 135 -14.28 -19.65 2.40
N VAL A 136 -13.50 -19.47 1.34
CA VAL A 136 -13.17 -20.52 0.38
C VAL A 136 -12.24 -21.53 1.05
N THR A 137 -12.62 -22.80 1.03
CA THR A 137 -11.87 -23.92 1.61
C THR A 137 -11.12 -24.73 0.57
N HIS A 138 -11.63 -24.74 -0.64
CA HIS A 138 -11.04 -25.46 -1.77
C HIS A 138 -11.47 -24.84 -3.10
N TYR A 139 -10.67 -25.03 -4.15
CA TYR A 139 -11.06 -24.76 -5.52
C TYR A 139 -10.43 -25.77 -6.49
N THR A 140 -11.11 -26.05 -7.58
CA THR A 140 -10.57 -26.89 -8.65
C THR A 140 -9.97 -26.02 -9.75
N ARG A 141 -9.00 -26.59 -10.48
CA ARG A 141 -8.38 -25.95 -11.66
C ARG A 141 -8.92 -26.52 -12.96
N ARG A 142 -10.16 -27.03 -12.93
CA ARG A 142 -10.87 -27.55 -14.10
C ARG A 142 -11.51 -26.40 -14.87
N ASP A 143 -12.04 -26.65 -16.03
CA ASP A 143 -12.85 -25.73 -16.80
C ASP A 143 -14.23 -26.36 -17.05
N PRO A 144 -15.31 -25.81 -16.45
CA PRO A 144 -15.31 -24.71 -15.48
C PRO A 144 -14.68 -25.07 -14.13
N ALA A 145 -14.10 -24.07 -13.44
CA ALA A 145 -13.59 -24.23 -12.10
C ALA A 145 -14.74 -24.32 -11.08
N LEU A 146 -14.55 -25.08 -10.01
CA LEU A 146 -15.45 -25.13 -8.86
C LEU A 146 -14.75 -24.47 -7.67
N VAL A 147 -15.41 -23.50 -7.03
CA VAL A 147 -14.96 -22.82 -5.80
C VAL A 147 -15.90 -23.23 -4.67
N GLU A 148 -15.35 -23.73 -3.56
CA GLU A 148 -16.10 -24.35 -2.48
C GLU A 148 -15.92 -23.59 -1.17
N THR A 149 -17.03 -23.41 -0.46
CA THR A 149 -17.11 -22.91 0.92
C THR A 149 -17.79 -23.96 1.81
N LYS A 150 -17.89 -23.71 3.11
CA LYS A 150 -18.67 -24.60 4.00
C LYS A 150 -20.18 -24.56 3.72
N GLN A 151 -20.68 -23.51 3.09
CA GLN A 151 -22.13 -23.29 2.89
C GLN A 151 -22.59 -23.56 1.45
N GLY A 152 -21.68 -23.70 0.50
CA GLY A 152 -22.04 -23.91 -0.90
C GLY A 152 -20.85 -23.83 -1.82
N SER A 153 -21.12 -23.88 -3.11
CA SER A 153 -20.10 -23.82 -4.15
C SER A 153 -20.53 -22.94 -5.32
N VAL A 154 -19.54 -22.45 -6.07
CA VAL A 154 -19.73 -21.65 -7.28
C VAL A 154 -18.94 -22.30 -8.41
N SER A 155 -19.59 -22.54 -9.54
CA SER A 155 -18.93 -22.91 -10.80
C SER A 155 -18.65 -21.63 -11.61
N ALA A 156 -17.43 -21.46 -12.07
CA ALA A 156 -16.99 -20.27 -12.78
C ALA A 156 -15.99 -20.59 -13.89
N SER A 157 -16.08 -19.84 -15.01
CA SER A 157 -15.11 -19.97 -16.11
C SER A 157 -13.71 -19.52 -15.69
N PHE A 158 -13.59 -18.52 -14.80
CA PHE A 158 -12.33 -18.00 -14.31
C PHE A 158 -12.34 -17.87 -12.79
N VAL A 159 -11.17 -18.02 -12.17
CA VAL A 159 -10.93 -17.79 -10.75
C VAL A 159 -9.78 -16.82 -10.58
N VAL A 160 -9.95 -15.80 -9.72
CA VAL A 160 -8.91 -14.86 -9.33
C VAL A 160 -8.64 -15.01 -7.85
N LEU A 161 -7.41 -15.39 -7.48
CA LEU A 161 -6.96 -15.48 -6.10
C LEU A 161 -6.41 -14.12 -5.67
N ALA A 162 -7.23 -13.33 -5.00
CA ALA A 162 -6.92 -11.98 -4.51
C ALA A 162 -6.77 -11.93 -2.97
N CYS A 163 -6.34 -13.04 -2.36
CA CYS A 163 -6.32 -13.22 -0.91
C CYS A 163 -5.14 -12.54 -0.22
N ASN A 164 -4.10 -12.15 -0.96
CA ASN A 164 -2.88 -11.53 -0.43
C ASN A 164 -2.32 -12.26 0.81
N GLY A 165 -2.09 -11.56 1.94
CA GLY A 165 -1.59 -12.13 3.19
C GLY A 165 -2.51 -13.16 3.87
N TYR A 166 -3.75 -13.26 3.44
CA TYR A 166 -4.75 -14.21 3.97
C TYR A 166 -4.98 -15.45 3.10
N LEU A 167 -4.07 -15.72 2.14
CA LEU A 167 -4.16 -16.89 1.24
C LEU A 167 -4.05 -18.22 1.99
N GLU A 168 -3.25 -18.25 3.05
CA GLU A 168 -2.94 -19.45 3.85
C GLU A 168 -2.51 -20.64 2.96
N HIS A 169 -3.19 -21.78 3.07
CA HIS A 169 -2.86 -23.01 2.33
C HIS A 169 -3.69 -23.24 1.06
N LEU A 170 -4.56 -22.28 0.68
CA LEU A 170 -5.50 -22.43 -0.44
C LEU A 170 -4.77 -22.71 -1.78
N GLU A 171 -3.63 -22.07 -2.03
CA GLU A 171 -2.80 -22.29 -3.23
C GLU A 171 -1.30 -22.32 -2.86
N PRO A 172 -0.72 -23.52 -2.68
CA PRO A 172 0.67 -23.65 -2.24
C PRO A 172 1.71 -23.02 -3.19
N ARG A 173 1.42 -22.91 -4.49
CA ARG A 173 2.35 -22.29 -5.45
C ARG A 173 2.48 -20.78 -5.23
N VAL A 174 1.40 -20.11 -4.82
CA VAL A 174 1.41 -18.69 -4.43
C VAL A 174 1.98 -18.54 -3.02
N ALA A 175 1.53 -19.39 -2.08
CA ALA A 175 1.96 -19.34 -0.68
C ALA A 175 3.49 -19.43 -0.52
N ARG A 176 4.19 -20.18 -1.39
CA ARG A 176 5.66 -20.28 -1.39
C ARG A 176 6.38 -19.01 -1.86
N LYS A 177 5.68 -18.08 -2.50
CA LYS A 177 6.25 -16.86 -3.06
C LYS A 177 6.03 -15.64 -2.17
N ILE A 178 5.16 -15.76 -1.17
CA ILE A 178 4.76 -14.67 -0.29
C ILE A 178 5.00 -15.04 1.17
N MET A 179 5.43 -14.08 1.95
CA MET A 179 5.56 -14.19 3.40
C MET A 179 4.50 -13.29 4.05
N PRO A 180 3.54 -13.84 4.80
CA PRO A 180 2.59 -13.03 5.56
C PRO A 180 3.30 -12.37 6.74
N ILE A 181 3.08 -11.06 6.91
CA ILE A 181 3.65 -10.25 7.99
C ILE A 181 2.54 -9.47 8.64
N ASN A 182 2.47 -9.51 9.97
CA ASN A 182 1.53 -8.68 10.71
C ASN A 182 2.11 -7.29 10.93
N ASN A 183 1.29 -6.29 10.65
CA ASN A 183 1.61 -4.90 10.79
C ASN A 183 0.52 -4.22 11.64
N PHE A 184 0.87 -3.17 12.36
CA PHE A 184 0.00 -2.61 13.41
C PHE A 184 -0.12 -1.11 13.27
N MET A 185 -1.28 -0.59 13.66
CA MET A 185 -1.59 0.84 13.67
C MET A 185 -2.30 1.23 14.96
N LEU A 186 -2.22 2.51 15.28
CA LEU A 186 -3.06 3.18 16.25
C LEU A 186 -3.66 4.46 15.67
N ALA A 187 -4.73 4.93 16.28
CA ALA A 187 -5.30 6.25 16.07
C ALA A 187 -5.43 6.96 17.41
N THR A 188 -4.95 8.18 17.49
CA THR A 188 -5.14 9.03 18.67
C THR A 188 -6.59 9.52 18.74
N GLN A 189 -7.02 10.03 19.90
CA GLN A 189 -8.14 10.96 19.95
C GLN A 189 -7.87 12.17 19.03
N PRO A 190 -8.91 12.91 18.61
CA PRO A 190 -8.74 14.15 17.86
C PRO A 190 -7.83 15.13 18.60
N LEU A 191 -6.76 15.56 17.95
CA LEU A 191 -5.78 16.50 18.53
C LEU A 191 -6.31 17.95 18.57
N GLY A 192 -7.38 18.22 17.81
CA GLY A 192 -7.82 19.56 17.46
C GLY A 192 -6.98 20.19 16.35
N GLU A 193 -7.55 21.14 15.61
CA GLU A 193 -6.97 21.75 14.41
C GLU A 193 -5.56 22.33 14.69
N ALA A 194 -5.46 23.21 15.67
CA ALA A 194 -4.21 23.90 15.97
C ALA A 194 -3.05 22.95 16.33
N ARG A 195 -3.31 21.89 17.12
CA ARG A 195 -2.28 20.91 17.49
C ARG A 195 -1.92 19.99 16.33
N ALA A 196 -2.91 19.62 15.52
CA ALA A 196 -2.69 18.80 14.33
C ALA A 196 -1.83 19.54 13.29
N GLU A 197 -2.15 20.80 12.99
CA GLU A 197 -1.39 21.65 12.08
C GLU A 197 0.03 21.93 12.59
N ALA A 198 0.19 22.15 13.91
CA ALA A 198 1.52 22.30 14.51
C ALA A 198 2.33 21.00 14.49
N LEU A 199 1.70 19.83 14.35
CA LEU A 199 2.37 18.53 14.30
C LEU A 199 2.79 18.17 12.86
N ILE A 200 1.92 18.39 11.88
CA ILE A 200 2.15 18.09 10.46
C ILE A 200 1.52 19.20 9.63
N ASP A 201 2.35 19.85 8.81
CA ASP A 201 1.97 20.88 7.85
C ASP A 201 1.20 20.27 6.67
N GLY A 202 -0.05 19.89 6.90
CA GLY A 202 -0.93 19.34 5.88
C GLY A 202 -1.41 17.90 6.15
N ARG A 203 -2.08 17.31 5.13
CA ARG A 203 -2.78 16.02 5.25
C ARG A 203 -2.22 14.95 4.30
N TYR A 204 -0.96 15.06 3.95
CA TYR A 204 -0.26 14.07 3.14
C TYR A 204 0.21 12.87 3.97
N GLY A 205 0.57 11.79 3.27
CA GLY A 205 1.13 10.60 3.92
C GLY A 205 2.62 10.78 4.23
N ILE A 206 3.07 10.24 5.36
CA ILE A 206 4.48 10.26 5.74
C ILE A 206 4.93 8.85 6.04
N HIS A 207 6.13 8.48 5.61
CA HIS A 207 6.81 7.27 6.05
C HIS A 207 8.32 7.50 6.10
N ASP A 208 9.05 6.56 6.69
CA ASP A 208 10.50 6.71 6.82
C ASP A 208 11.27 5.59 6.10
N THR A 209 12.60 5.77 6.04
CA THR A 209 13.53 4.84 5.41
C THR A 209 13.97 3.70 6.32
N ARG A 210 13.30 3.45 7.47
CA ARG A 210 13.59 2.31 8.35
C ARG A 210 13.22 1.00 7.67
N PHE A 211 13.92 -0.06 8.02
CA PHE A 211 13.58 -1.41 7.52
C PHE A 211 12.16 -1.82 7.94
N VAL A 212 11.82 -1.62 9.22
CA VAL A 212 10.45 -1.65 9.74
C VAL A 212 9.95 -0.21 9.74
N VAL A 213 9.24 0.13 8.70
CA VAL A 213 8.82 1.49 8.37
C VAL A 213 7.86 2.05 9.42
N ASN A 214 8.10 3.25 9.94
CA ASN A 214 7.05 4.05 10.55
C ASN A 214 6.30 4.80 9.44
N TYR A 215 4.97 4.80 9.51
CA TYR A 215 4.14 5.51 8.55
C TYR A 215 2.95 6.14 9.26
N TYR A 216 2.63 7.37 8.91
CA TYR A 216 1.61 8.12 9.61
C TYR A 216 1.03 9.23 8.75
N ARG A 217 -0.12 9.74 9.16
CA ARG A 217 -0.78 10.91 8.60
C ARG A 217 -1.84 11.43 9.56
N LEU A 218 -2.33 12.63 9.31
CA LEU A 218 -3.56 13.12 9.93
C LEU A 218 -4.80 12.62 9.19
N SER A 219 -5.84 12.29 9.93
CA SER A 219 -7.18 12.04 9.40
C SER A 219 -7.95 13.34 9.19
N ALA A 220 -9.14 13.26 8.57
CA ALA A 220 -9.99 14.43 8.32
C ALA A 220 -10.49 15.09 9.61
N ASP A 221 -10.58 14.34 10.69
CA ASP A 221 -11.01 14.76 12.02
C ASP A 221 -9.83 15.03 12.98
N HIS A 222 -8.63 15.28 12.41
CA HIS A 222 -7.42 15.65 13.15
C HIS A 222 -6.88 14.60 14.12
N CYS A 223 -7.15 13.31 13.90
CA CYS A 223 -6.48 12.24 14.62
C CYS A 223 -5.13 11.93 13.96
N LEU A 224 -4.09 11.64 14.74
CA LEU A 224 -2.88 11.04 14.19
C LEU A 224 -3.12 9.53 14.01
N LEU A 225 -3.04 9.07 12.76
CA LEU A 225 -2.99 7.65 12.42
C LEU A 225 -1.51 7.27 12.31
N PHE A 226 -1.03 6.37 13.17
CA PHE A 226 0.37 5.97 13.21
C PHE A 226 0.51 4.47 13.08
N GLY A 227 1.29 4.01 12.12
CA GLY A 227 1.66 2.62 11.92
C GLY A 227 3.16 2.41 12.16
N GLY A 228 3.48 1.32 12.83
CA GLY A 228 4.86 0.94 13.12
C GLY A 228 4.96 -0.38 13.86
N GLY A 229 6.12 -1.01 13.72
CA GLY A 229 6.36 -2.33 14.27
C GLY A 229 5.76 -3.45 13.42
N GLU A 230 6.43 -4.58 13.43
CA GLU A 230 6.06 -5.79 12.69
C GLU A 230 6.12 -7.03 13.58
N ASN A 231 5.35 -8.05 13.21
CA ASN A 231 5.39 -9.34 13.86
C ASN A 231 5.28 -10.47 12.82
N TYR A 232 6.27 -11.35 12.82
CA TYR A 232 6.38 -12.51 11.92
C TYR A 232 5.72 -13.77 12.50
N ARG A 233 4.96 -13.64 13.59
CA ARG A 233 4.25 -14.75 14.24
C ARG A 233 2.84 -14.86 13.71
N TYR A 234 2.20 -16.02 13.89
CA TYR A 234 0.80 -16.25 13.47
C TYR A 234 -0.25 -15.61 14.39
N HIS A 235 0.15 -14.86 15.40
CA HIS A 235 -0.74 -14.17 16.31
C HIS A 235 -0.28 -12.73 16.55
N TYR A 236 -1.23 -11.85 16.82
CA TYR A 236 -0.97 -10.46 17.15
C TYR A 236 -0.44 -10.31 18.60
N PRO A 237 0.28 -9.23 18.91
CA PRO A 237 0.56 -8.86 20.30
C PRO A 237 -0.73 -8.75 21.10
N ARG A 238 -0.67 -9.12 22.37
CA ARG A 238 -1.83 -8.98 23.26
C ARG A 238 -2.22 -7.51 23.47
N ASP A 239 -1.24 -6.63 23.44
CA ASP A 239 -1.38 -5.19 23.62
C ASP A 239 -0.80 -4.48 22.41
N ILE A 240 -1.61 -4.29 21.37
CA ILE A 240 -1.25 -3.61 20.15
C ILE A 240 -0.99 -2.13 20.42
N LEU A 241 -1.79 -1.50 21.29
CA LEU A 241 -1.68 -0.09 21.64
C LEU A 241 -0.26 0.23 22.12
N ASN A 242 0.15 -0.38 23.23
CA ASN A 242 1.48 -0.13 23.79
C ASN A 242 2.62 -0.62 22.87
N PHE A 243 2.35 -1.64 22.05
CA PHE A 243 3.32 -2.09 21.04
C PHE A 243 3.63 -1.00 20.00
N VAL A 244 2.62 -0.26 19.50
CA VAL A 244 2.80 0.79 18.49
C VAL A 244 3.15 2.13 19.11
N ARG A 245 2.56 2.48 20.28
CA ARG A 245 2.75 3.78 20.96
C ARG A 245 4.23 4.13 21.18
N LYS A 246 5.07 3.16 21.50
CA LYS A 246 6.52 3.39 21.67
C LYS A 246 7.23 3.89 20.40
N TYR A 247 6.76 3.48 19.21
CA TYR A 247 7.29 3.99 17.94
C TYR A 247 6.77 5.39 17.66
N MET A 248 5.49 5.64 17.94
CA MET A 248 4.89 6.97 17.82
C MET A 248 5.60 7.99 18.70
N LEU A 249 5.84 7.67 19.98
CA LEU A 249 6.49 8.58 20.92
C LEU A 249 8.00 8.79 20.64
N ARG A 250 8.62 7.90 19.88
CA ARG A 250 9.98 8.14 19.38
C ARG A 250 9.98 9.23 18.31
N VAL A 251 8.99 9.25 17.41
CA VAL A 251 8.86 10.27 16.37
C VAL A 251 8.26 11.56 16.95
N PHE A 252 7.24 11.43 17.80
CA PHE A 252 6.47 12.52 18.38
C PHE A 252 6.44 12.44 19.92
N PRO A 253 7.55 12.73 20.62
CA PRO A 253 7.56 12.70 22.09
C PRO A 253 6.57 13.69 22.72
N GLN A 254 6.20 14.75 22.02
CA GLN A 254 5.21 15.74 22.46
C GLN A 254 3.76 15.22 22.51
N LEU A 255 3.51 13.97 22.12
CA LEU A 255 2.20 13.31 22.19
C LEU A 255 2.08 12.32 23.37
N ASP A 256 2.96 12.43 24.39
CA ASP A 256 2.92 11.51 25.53
C ASP A 256 1.64 11.64 26.37
N ASP A 257 1.01 12.82 26.37
CA ASP A 257 -0.25 13.12 27.04
C ASP A 257 -1.50 12.66 26.25
N VAL A 258 -1.33 12.25 25.00
CA VAL A 258 -2.48 11.98 24.12
C VAL A 258 -3.02 10.56 24.31
N GLU A 259 -4.34 10.44 24.46
CA GLU A 259 -5.03 9.16 24.53
C GLU A 259 -5.15 8.51 23.15
N ILE A 260 -5.19 7.19 23.14
CA ILE A 260 -5.32 6.37 21.93
C ILE A 260 -6.72 5.77 21.90
N ASP A 261 -7.52 6.15 20.91
CA ASP A 261 -8.88 5.67 20.76
C ASP A 261 -8.95 4.28 20.14
N TYR A 262 -8.06 3.99 19.18
CA TYR A 262 -8.07 2.73 18.44
C TYR A 262 -6.67 2.17 18.25
N ALA A 263 -6.57 0.84 18.31
CA ALA A 263 -5.37 0.11 17.90
C ALA A 263 -5.77 -1.20 17.22
N TRP A 264 -5.18 -1.48 16.07
CA TRP A 264 -5.52 -2.67 15.28
C TRP A 264 -4.33 -3.21 14.52
N GLY A 265 -4.50 -4.40 13.94
CA GLY A 265 -3.50 -5.02 13.08
C GLY A 265 -4.10 -5.57 11.80
N GLY A 266 -3.23 -5.81 10.81
CA GLY A 266 -3.56 -6.45 9.55
C GLY A 266 -2.40 -7.30 9.06
N THR A 267 -2.71 -8.29 8.22
CA THR A 267 -1.69 -9.14 7.62
C THR A 267 -1.47 -8.73 6.17
N LEU A 268 -0.29 -8.23 5.88
CA LEU A 268 0.18 -7.99 4.52
C LEU A 268 1.01 -9.18 4.03
N SER A 269 1.34 -9.24 2.75
CA SER A 269 2.30 -10.21 2.24
C SER A 269 3.44 -9.54 1.50
N VAL A 270 4.63 -10.09 1.71
CA VAL A 270 5.89 -9.62 1.13
C VAL A 270 6.48 -10.71 0.25
N THR A 271 6.94 -10.35 -0.93
CA THR A 271 7.75 -11.21 -1.80
C THR A 271 9.24 -11.03 -1.51
N VAL A 272 10.07 -11.97 -1.91
CA VAL A 272 11.52 -11.89 -1.70
C VAL A 272 12.13 -10.66 -2.39
N ASN A 273 11.69 -10.36 -3.61
CA ASN A 273 12.18 -9.22 -4.40
C ASN A 273 11.41 -7.91 -4.14
N ARG A 274 10.42 -7.92 -3.22
CA ARG A 274 9.57 -6.78 -2.90
C ARG A 274 8.65 -6.29 -4.03
N LEU A 275 8.63 -6.95 -5.19
CA LEU A 275 7.70 -6.67 -6.27
C LEU A 275 6.41 -7.48 -6.12
N PRO A 276 5.27 -6.98 -6.63
CA PRO A 276 4.02 -7.73 -6.59
C PRO A 276 4.12 -9.02 -7.40
N TYR A 277 3.47 -10.05 -6.91
CA TYR A 277 3.29 -11.28 -7.66
C TYR A 277 1.91 -11.28 -8.33
N VAL A 278 1.89 -10.90 -9.60
CA VAL A 278 0.73 -11.01 -10.48
C VAL A 278 1.01 -12.15 -11.45
N GLY A 279 0.08 -13.08 -11.66
CA GLY A 279 0.39 -14.21 -12.48
C GLY A 279 -0.81 -15.07 -12.87
N ARG A 280 -0.62 -15.87 -13.92
CA ARG A 280 -1.58 -16.86 -14.43
C ARG A 280 -1.12 -18.26 -14.04
N LEU A 281 -1.82 -18.86 -13.10
CA LEU A 281 -1.47 -20.17 -12.55
C LEU A 281 -1.92 -21.33 -13.45
N LYS A 282 -3.03 -21.14 -14.17
CA LYS A 282 -3.64 -22.02 -15.19
C LYS A 282 -4.38 -21.13 -16.20
N PRO A 283 -4.78 -21.65 -17.36
CA PRO A 283 -5.51 -20.86 -18.35
C PRO A 283 -6.67 -20.06 -17.81
N ASN A 284 -7.35 -20.57 -16.77
CA ASN A 284 -8.52 -19.97 -16.14
C ASN A 284 -8.30 -19.57 -14.68
N VAL A 285 -7.06 -19.57 -14.15
CA VAL A 285 -6.76 -19.21 -12.75
C VAL A 285 -5.68 -18.15 -12.69
N PHE A 286 -6.03 -16.99 -12.15
CA PHE A 286 -5.14 -15.83 -11.95
C PHE A 286 -4.89 -15.58 -10.47
N THR A 287 -3.84 -14.84 -10.18
CA THR A 287 -3.54 -14.39 -8.81
C THR A 287 -2.89 -13.01 -8.81
N ALA A 288 -3.14 -12.25 -7.75
CA ALA A 288 -2.41 -11.02 -7.42
C ALA A 288 -2.19 -10.98 -5.90
N ALA A 289 -0.93 -10.94 -5.49
CA ALA A 289 -0.52 -10.97 -4.08
C ALA A 289 0.90 -10.43 -3.90
N GLY A 290 1.39 -10.35 -2.66
CA GLY A 290 2.77 -9.99 -2.38
C GLY A 290 3.09 -8.52 -2.64
N PHE A 291 2.16 -7.62 -2.36
CA PHE A 291 2.31 -6.19 -2.66
C PHE A 291 3.32 -5.46 -1.76
N SER A 292 3.87 -6.12 -0.76
CA SER A 292 4.99 -5.64 0.05
C SER A 292 4.78 -4.24 0.67
N GLY A 293 3.54 -3.90 1.05
CA GLY A 293 3.15 -2.60 1.60
C GLY A 293 2.69 -1.57 0.56
N HIS A 294 2.82 -1.83 -0.74
CA HIS A 294 2.40 -0.97 -1.85
C HIS A 294 1.06 -1.40 -2.48
N GLY A 295 0.15 -1.97 -1.68
CA GLY A 295 -1.00 -2.72 -2.17
C GLY A 295 -2.15 -1.90 -2.73
N ILE A 296 -2.43 -0.70 -2.24
CA ILE A 296 -3.66 0.02 -2.64
C ILE A 296 -3.64 0.33 -4.14
N SER A 297 -2.60 0.96 -4.65
CA SER A 297 -2.44 1.25 -6.08
C SER A 297 -2.26 -0.02 -6.90
N THR A 298 -1.30 -0.84 -6.51
CA THR A 298 -0.91 -2.01 -7.27
C THR A 298 -2.02 -3.06 -7.37
N ALA A 299 -2.80 -3.29 -6.29
CA ALA A 299 -3.93 -4.22 -6.33
C ALA A 299 -5.09 -3.67 -7.17
N THR A 300 -5.35 -2.36 -7.13
CA THR A 300 -6.37 -1.72 -7.97
C THR A 300 -6.02 -1.91 -9.45
N TYR A 301 -4.78 -1.67 -9.82
CA TYR A 301 -4.32 -1.86 -11.20
C TYR A 301 -4.25 -3.34 -11.60
N ALA A 302 -3.80 -4.22 -10.71
CA ALA A 302 -3.80 -5.67 -10.95
C ALA A 302 -5.20 -6.20 -11.23
N GLY A 303 -6.22 -5.71 -10.51
CA GLY A 303 -7.62 -6.04 -10.79
C GLY A 303 -8.05 -5.66 -12.22
N LYS A 304 -7.66 -4.47 -12.67
CA LYS A 304 -7.93 -4.00 -14.03
C LYS A 304 -7.26 -4.88 -15.09
N VAL A 305 -5.94 -5.09 -14.96
CA VAL A 305 -5.20 -5.86 -15.99
C VAL A 305 -5.59 -7.35 -16.02
N ILE A 306 -5.98 -7.93 -14.88
CA ILE A 306 -6.54 -9.28 -14.83
C ILE A 306 -7.91 -9.31 -15.52
N ALA A 307 -8.77 -8.32 -15.31
CA ALA A 307 -10.06 -8.23 -16.00
C ALA A 307 -9.88 -8.13 -17.52
N GLU A 308 -8.92 -7.32 -17.98
CA GLU A 308 -8.54 -7.22 -19.39
C GLU A 308 -8.05 -8.58 -19.95
N ALA A 309 -7.17 -9.27 -19.21
CA ALA A 309 -6.68 -10.59 -19.61
C ALA A 309 -7.77 -11.66 -19.69
N VAL A 310 -8.75 -11.61 -18.79
CA VAL A 310 -9.94 -12.50 -18.82
C VAL A 310 -10.83 -12.21 -20.03
N THR A 311 -10.89 -10.96 -20.50
CA THR A 311 -11.68 -10.56 -21.67
C THR A 311 -10.91 -10.61 -23.00
N GLY A 312 -9.65 -11.05 -22.99
CA GLY A 312 -8.87 -11.34 -24.19
C GLY A 312 -7.76 -10.33 -24.53
N THR A 313 -7.48 -9.34 -23.67
CA THR A 313 -6.41 -8.35 -23.87
C THR A 313 -5.35 -8.49 -22.77
N ALA A 314 -4.18 -9.07 -23.07
CA ALA A 314 -3.19 -9.43 -22.07
C ALA A 314 -1.93 -8.55 -22.04
N ASP A 315 -1.78 -7.56 -22.92
CA ASP A 315 -0.54 -6.80 -23.09
C ASP A 315 -0.02 -6.16 -21.80
N ARG A 316 -0.91 -5.53 -21.04
CA ARG A 316 -0.57 -4.91 -19.74
C ARG A 316 -0.36 -5.93 -18.63
N PHE A 317 -1.05 -7.06 -18.70
CA PHE A 317 -0.85 -8.17 -17.78
C PHE A 317 0.57 -8.74 -17.91
N ASP A 318 1.06 -8.92 -19.13
CA ASP A 318 2.39 -9.48 -19.40
C ASP A 318 3.54 -8.57 -18.92
N VAL A 319 3.31 -7.26 -18.79
CA VAL A 319 4.27 -6.34 -18.17
C VAL A 319 4.35 -6.53 -16.65
N MET A 320 3.25 -6.87 -15.98
CA MET A 320 3.20 -7.05 -14.52
C MET A 320 3.53 -8.48 -14.07
N ALA A 321 3.39 -9.47 -14.93
CA ALA A 321 3.48 -10.90 -14.61
C ALA A 321 4.91 -11.43 -14.51
#